data_a39b2bbaf8e427f69f914b0a0b906e2d
#
_entry.id   a39b2bbaf8e427f69f914b0a0b906e2d
#
_cell.length_a   1.000
_cell.length_b   1.000
_cell.length_c   1.000
_cell.angle_alpha   90.00
_cell.angle_beta   90.00
_cell.angle_gamma   90.00
#
_symmetry.space_group_name_H-M   'P 1'
#
loop_
_entity.id
_entity.type
_entity.pdbx_description
1 polymer ?
#
loop_
_entity_poly.entity_id
_entity_poly.type
_entity_poly.pdbx_seq_one_letter_code
_entity_poly.pdbx_strand_id
1 'polypeptide(L)'
;MKRYTLGASVRMDGSDLFGVDKKYRFLPIYSISGLWRISNEAFLKPANQWMDNLALRLSYGLQGNIDKNTSPFLLGNYSNQTVIDKNETIITIGSAPNDKLRWEKTASYNAGIDLSVLKSAINLSIDYYYRRGSDLIGYKDLPLENGFSSQAINWASMENKGVEINLQTRNITCLLYTSPSPRDPK
;
A
#
# COMPACT_ATOMS: atom_id res chain seq x y z
N MET A 1 -31.02 -3.46 -9.06
CA MET A 1 -29.67 -2.92 -8.71
C MET A 1 -28.93 -3.91 -7.83
N LYS A 2 -27.59 -4.06 -8.00
CA LYS A 2 -26.78 -4.96 -7.16
C LYS A 2 -26.66 -4.38 -5.75
N ARG A 3 -26.94 -5.19 -4.72
CA ARG A 3 -26.84 -4.79 -3.31
C ARG A 3 -25.45 -5.08 -2.75
N TYR A 4 -24.91 -6.22 -3.12
CA TYR A 4 -23.61 -6.69 -2.66
C TYR A 4 -22.67 -6.86 -3.84
N THR A 5 -21.41 -6.51 -3.64
CA THR A 5 -20.33 -6.79 -4.57
C THR A 5 -19.18 -7.37 -3.78
N LEU A 6 -18.69 -8.53 -4.20
CA LEU A 6 -17.52 -9.17 -3.62
C LEU A 6 -16.42 -9.23 -4.68
N GLY A 7 -15.20 -8.96 -4.27
CA GLY A 7 -14.02 -9.07 -5.09
C GLY A 7 -12.95 -9.88 -4.35
N ALA A 8 -12.23 -10.72 -5.08
CA ALA A 8 -11.08 -11.43 -4.57
C ALA A 8 -10.00 -11.50 -5.65
N SER A 9 -8.74 -11.40 -5.25
CA SER A 9 -7.60 -11.60 -6.14
C SER A 9 -6.52 -12.40 -5.43
N VAL A 10 -5.81 -13.23 -6.18
CA VAL A 10 -4.66 -13.99 -5.72
C VAL A 10 -3.58 -13.91 -6.79
N ARG A 11 -2.34 -13.66 -6.36
CA ARG A 11 -1.16 -13.60 -7.21
C ARG A 11 0.01 -14.26 -6.48
N MET A 12 0.90 -14.89 -7.22
CA MET A 12 2.17 -15.40 -6.71
C MET A 12 3.30 -14.58 -7.31
N ASP A 13 4.05 -13.89 -6.46
CA ASP A 13 5.22 -13.14 -6.89
C ASP A 13 6.50 -13.89 -6.50
N GLY A 14 7.49 -13.86 -7.37
CA GLY A 14 8.80 -14.49 -7.17
C GLY A 14 9.94 -13.49 -7.34
N SER A 15 11.01 -13.68 -6.61
CA SER A 15 12.24 -12.89 -6.75
C SER A 15 13.48 -13.75 -6.63
N ASP A 16 14.45 -13.48 -7.49
CA ASP A 16 15.76 -14.12 -7.43
C ASP A 16 16.71 -13.45 -6.43
N LEU A 17 16.35 -12.26 -5.90
CA LEU A 17 17.14 -11.56 -4.88
C LEU A 17 17.21 -12.34 -3.56
N PHE A 18 16.17 -13.12 -3.23
CA PHE A 18 16.10 -13.93 -2.00
C PHE A 18 16.16 -15.42 -2.38
N GLY A 19 17.27 -15.84 -2.98
CA GLY A 19 17.30 -17.10 -3.70
C GLY A 19 18.06 -18.25 -3.04
N VAL A 20 18.69 -18.04 -1.90
CA VAL A 20 19.47 -19.08 -1.24
C VAL A 20 18.54 -20.17 -0.68
N ASP A 21 17.46 -19.78 -0.02
CA ASP A 21 16.44 -20.73 0.41
C ASP A 21 15.19 -20.59 -0.47
N LYS A 22 14.85 -21.62 -1.25
CA LYS A 22 13.68 -21.68 -2.14
C LYS A 22 12.37 -21.32 -1.46
N LYS A 23 12.28 -21.51 -0.16
CA LYS A 23 11.13 -21.18 0.69
C LYS A 23 10.79 -19.69 0.68
N TYR A 24 11.79 -18.82 0.56
CA TYR A 24 11.61 -17.37 0.62
C TYR A 24 11.56 -16.71 -0.75
N ARG A 25 11.68 -17.49 -1.82
CA ARG A 25 11.66 -17.01 -3.21
C ARG A 25 10.28 -16.50 -3.64
N PHE A 26 9.22 -17.18 -3.21
CA PHE A 26 7.85 -16.89 -3.62
C PHE A 26 7.01 -16.36 -2.47
N LEU A 27 6.21 -15.33 -2.76
CA LEU A 27 5.23 -14.79 -1.83
C LEU A 27 3.84 -14.82 -2.45
N PRO A 28 2.85 -15.50 -1.84
CA PRO A 28 1.46 -15.38 -2.23
C PRO A 28 0.92 -14.01 -1.78
N ILE A 29 0.38 -13.26 -2.74
CA ILE A 29 -0.27 -11.97 -2.55
C ILE A 29 -1.74 -12.16 -2.81
N TYR A 30 -2.60 -11.68 -1.92
CA TYR A 30 -4.04 -11.81 -2.06
C TYR A 30 -4.78 -10.61 -1.52
N SER A 31 -5.96 -10.38 -2.07
CA SER A 31 -6.88 -9.38 -1.53
C SER A 31 -8.32 -9.89 -1.61
N ILE A 32 -9.12 -9.42 -0.66
CA ILE A 32 -10.55 -9.62 -0.63
C ILE A 32 -11.21 -8.26 -0.36
N SER A 33 -12.31 -8.00 -1.04
CA SER A 33 -13.08 -6.77 -0.86
C SER A 33 -14.57 -7.04 -0.90
N GLY A 34 -15.32 -6.27 -0.13
CA GLY A 34 -16.77 -6.29 -0.09
C GLY A 34 -17.33 -4.87 -0.15
N LEU A 35 -18.38 -4.70 -0.93
CA LEU A 35 -19.20 -3.50 -0.97
C LEU A 35 -20.64 -3.88 -0.69
N TRP A 36 -21.24 -3.23 0.30
CA TRP A 36 -22.66 -3.34 0.61
C TRP A 36 -23.35 -2.00 0.39
N ARG A 37 -24.27 -1.94 -0.58
CA ARG A 37 -25.12 -0.76 -0.82
C ARG A 37 -26.33 -0.83 0.05
N ILE A 38 -26.26 -0.23 1.22
CA ILE A 38 -27.28 -0.24 2.26
C ILE A 38 -28.52 0.53 1.79
N SER A 39 -28.33 1.59 0.99
CA SER A 39 -29.44 2.37 0.40
C SER A 39 -30.39 1.54 -0.47
N ASN A 40 -29.94 0.39 -1.01
CA ASN A 40 -30.76 -0.49 -1.83
C ASN A 40 -31.56 -1.51 -1.01
N GLU A 41 -31.45 -1.50 0.33
CA GLU A 41 -32.18 -2.39 1.22
C GLU A 41 -33.62 -1.95 1.45
N ALA A 42 -34.52 -2.91 1.67
CA ALA A 42 -35.93 -2.65 1.82
C ALA A 42 -36.27 -1.78 3.04
N PHE A 43 -35.49 -1.89 4.10
CA PHE A 43 -35.72 -1.14 5.34
C PHE A 43 -35.32 0.35 5.24
N LEU A 44 -34.50 0.74 4.24
CA LEU A 44 -34.12 2.13 4.01
C LEU A 44 -34.91 2.82 2.89
N LYS A 45 -35.87 2.16 2.27
CA LYS A 45 -36.73 2.77 1.24
C LYS A 45 -37.37 4.12 1.68
N PRO A 46 -37.86 4.30 2.93
CA PRO A 46 -38.41 5.59 3.37
C PRO A 46 -37.36 6.72 3.37
N ALA A 47 -36.08 6.41 3.60
CA ALA A 47 -35.01 7.39 3.62
C ALA A 47 -34.53 7.81 2.22
N ASN A 48 -34.90 7.09 1.16
CA ASN A 48 -34.51 7.38 -0.22
C ASN A 48 -35.09 8.72 -0.75
N GLN A 49 -35.95 9.38 -0.01
CA GLN A 49 -36.43 10.70 -0.38
C GLN A 49 -35.33 11.78 -0.28
N TRP A 50 -34.40 11.62 0.65
CA TRP A 50 -33.31 12.57 0.89
C TRP A 50 -31.92 11.95 0.78
N MET A 51 -31.82 10.62 0.92
CA MET A 51 -30.56 9.85 0.86
C MET A 51 -30.47 9.13 -0.49
N ASP A 52 -29.49 9.48 -1.30
CA ASP A 52 -29.29 8.93 -2.63
C ASP A 52 -28.44 7.66 -2.61
N ASN A 53 -27.42 7.63 -1.76
CA ASN A 53 -26.54 6.49 -1.62
C ASN A 53 -26.01 6.37 -0.19
N LEU A 54 -26.01 5.14 0.32
CA LEU A 54 -25.29 4.74 1.51
C LEU A 54 -24.63 3.40 1.22
N ALA A 55 -23.30 3.36 1.27
CA ALA A 55 -22.53 2.17 1.01
C ALA A 55 -21.44 1.94 2.06
N LEU A 56 -21.25 0.69 2.44
CA LEU A 56 -20.16 0.23 3.29
C LEU A 56 -19.15 -0.52 2.40
N ARG A 57 -17.87 -0.14 2.53
CA ARG A 57 -16.75 -0.78 1.87
C ARG A 57 -15.84 -1.41 2.90
N LEU A 58 -15.47 -2.66 2.66
CA LEU A 58 -14.47 -3.36 3.47
C LEU A 58 -13.46 -3.99 2.54
N SER A 59 -12.19 -3.90 2.86
CA SER A 59 -11.14 -4.62 2.15
C SER A 59 -10.01 -5.07 3.06
N TYR A 60 -9.44 -6.19 2.71
CA TYR A 60 -8.25 -6.76 3.31
C TYR A 60 -7.31 -7.23 2.20
N GLY A 61 -6.03 -6.96 2.35
CA GLY A 61 -5.03 -7.42 1.39
C GLY A 61 -3.66 -7.60 2.02
N LEU A 62 -2.92 -8.55 1.47
CA LEU A 62 -1.50 -8.77 1.75
C LEU A 62 -0.69 -8.38 0.52
N GLN A 63 0.32 -7.54 0.73
CA GLN A 63 1.27 -7.11 -0.29
C GLN A 63 2.70 -7.46 0.14
N GLY A 64 3.56 -7.73 -0.83
CA GLY A 64 4.98 -7.94 -0.64
C GLY A 64 5.79 -6.78 -1.21
N ASN A 65 6.92 -6.51 -0.60
CA ASN A 65 7.92 -5.58 -1.08
C ASN A 65 9.31 -6.22 -1.03
N ILE A 66 10.20 -5.77 -1.91
CA ILE A 66 11.59 -6.21 -1.97
C ILE A 66 12.47 -4.98 -1.88
N ASP A 67 13.40 -4.98 -0.93
CA ASP A 67 14.48 -4.01 -0.95
C ASP A 67 15.55 -4.47 -1.96
N LYS A 68 15.68 -3.72 -3.05
CA LYS A 68 16.64 -3.99 -4.12
C LYS A 68 18.09 -3.64 -3.76
N ASN A 69 18.30 -2.90 -2.68
CA ASN A 69 19.62 -2.49 -2.22
C ASN A 69 20.26 -3.51 -1.27
N THR A 70 19.48 -4.53 -0.88
CA THR A 70 19.94 -5.57 0.05
C THR A 70 20.21 -6.85 -0.70
N SER A 71 21.31 -7.51 -0.36
CA SER A 71 21.70 -8.80 -0.93
C SER A 71 21.90 -9.84 0.16
N PRO A 72 21.46 -11.10 -0.06
CA PRO A 72 21.77 -12.20 0.85
C PRO A 72 23.23 -12.64 0.79
N PHE A 73 23.94 -12.23 -0.28
CA PHE A 73 25.33 -12.61 -0.52
C PHE A 73 26.30 -11.58 0.06
N LEU A 74 27.51 -12.04 0.27
CA LEU A 74 28.64 -11.18 0.62
C LEU A 74 28.98 -10.29 -0.57
N LEU A 75 28.88 -8.97 -0.38
CA LEU A 75 29.24 -7.99 -1.39
C LEU A 75 30.49 -7.21 -0.96
N GLY A 76 31.47 -7.17 -1.83
CA GLY A 76 32.65 -6.34 -1.68
C GLY A 76 32.61 -5.12 -2.60
N ASN A 77 32.85 -3.96 -2.06
CA ASN A 77 32.96 -2.71 -2.81
C ASN A 77 34.43 -2.37 -3.04
N TYR A 78 34.79 -2.13 -4.30
CA TYR A 78 36.12 -1.63 -4.65
C TYR A 78 36.23 -0.15 -4.26
N SER A 79 37.23 0.19 -3.50
CA SER A 79 37.61 1.57 -3.22
C SER A 79 39.12 1.78 -3.32
N ASN A 80 39.51 2.93 -3.84
CA ASN A 80 40.92 3.33 -3.83
C ASN A 80 41.16 4.11 -2.55
N GLN A 81 42.00 3.54 -1.68
CA GLN A 81 42.42 4.21 -0.45
C GLN A 81 43.93 4.32 -0.39
N THR A 82 44.43 5.38 0.18
CA THR A 82 45.86 5.52 0.46
C THR A 82 46.17 4.72 1.70
N VAL A 83 46.86 3.59 1.53
CA VAL A 83 47.36 2.77 2.61
C VAL A 83 48.88 2.91 2.62
N ILE A 84 49.45 3.46 3.67
CA ILE A 84 50.91 3.62 3.86
C ILE A 84 51.57 4.28 2.63
N ASP A 85 51.23 5.50 2.28
CA ASP A 85 51.74 6.29 1.15
C ASP A 85 51.55 5.72 -0.27
N LYS A 86 50.71 4.72 -0.45
CA LYS A 86 50.39 4.18 -1.75
C LYS A 86 48.86 4.18 -1.97
N ASN A 87 48.44 4.59 -3.18
CA ASN A 87 47.08 4.39 -3.63
C ASN A 87 46.87 2.93 -3.99
N GLU A 88 46.21 2.18 -3.13
CA GLU A 88 45.89 0.79 -3.35
C GLU A 88 44.41 0.59 -3.52
N THR A 89 44.03 -0.35 -4.40
CA THR A 89 42.64 -0.78 -4.54
C THR A 89 42.36 -1.78 -3.44
N ILE A 90 41.45 -1.44 -2.56
CA ILE A 90 40.98 -2.31 -1.49
C ILE A 90 39.54 -2.77 -1.74
N ILE A 91 39.19 -3.92 -1.20
CA ILE A 91 37.83 -4.42 -1.17
C ILE A 91 37.30 -4.27 0.24
N THR A 92 36.29 -3.42 0.39
CA THR A 92 35.61 -3.25 1.67
C THR A 92 34.33 -4.07 1.69
N ILE A 93 34.13 -4.83 2.75
CA ILE A 93 32.92 -5.64 2.95
C ILE A 93 32.01 -4.88 3.90
N GLY A 94 30.79 -4.53 3.41
CA GLY A 94 29.89 -3.65 4.17
C GLY A 94 28.98 -4.39 5.14
N SER A 95 28.57 -5.62 4.83
CA SER A 95 27.58 -6.35 5.62
C SER A 95 27.84 -7.85 5.57
N ALA A 96 27.52 -8.55 6.67
CA ALA A 96 27.53 -10.00 6.71
C ALA A 96 26.44 -10.60 5.80
N PRO A 97 26.70 -11.74 5.13
CA PRO A 97 25.71 -12.42 4.31
C PRO A 97 24.55 -12.95 5.17
N ASN A 98 23.35 -13.04 4.58
CA ASN A 98 22.19 -13.60 5.24
C ASN A 98 21.32 -14.39 4.24
N ASP A 99 21.38 -15.69 4.30
CA ASP A 99 20.62 -16.63 3.48
C ASP A 99 19.13 -16.70 3.84
N LYS A 100 18.74 -16.12 4.99
CA LYS A 100 17.36 -16.07 5.52
C LYS A 100 16.62 -14.79 5.14
N LEU A 101 17.20 -13.93 4.32
CA LEU A 101 16.52 -12.74 3.81
C LEU A 101 15.26 -13.14 3.02
N ARG A 102 14.18 -12.44 3.31
CA ARG A 102 12.86 -12.70 2.75
C ARG A 102 12.09 -11.43 2.45
N TRP A 103 10.95 -11.59 1.79
CA TRP A 103 10.04 -10.52 1.45
C TRP A 103 9.57 -9.75 2.68
N GLU A 104 9.56 -8.44 2.57
CA GLU A 104 8.77 -7.59 3.45
C GLU A 104 7.28 -7.76 3.14
N LYS A 105 6.44 -7.78 4.15
CA LYS A 105 5.01 -7.99 4.01
C LYS A 105 4.24 -6.82 4.59
N THR A 106 3.19 -6.39 3.90
CA THR A 106 2.26 -5.38 4.41
C THR A 106 0.83 -5.91 4.33
N ALA A 107 0.23 -6.10 5.48
CA ALA A 107 -1.20 -6.38 5.62
C ALA A 107 -1.95 -5.05 5.73
N SER A 108 -2.97 -4.87 4.88
CA SER A 108 -3.79 -3.65 4.82
C SER A 108 -5.25 -3.99 5.08
N TYR A 109 -5.87 -3.29 6.02
CA TYR A 109 -7.29 -3.36 6.35
C TYR A 109 -7.89 -1.98 6.09
N ASN A 110 -8.97 -1.93 5.30
CA ASN A 110 -9.67 -0.68 5.04
C ASN A 110 -11.16 -0.88 5.27
N ALA A 111 -11.79 0.10 5.91
CA ALA A 111 -13.22 0.19 6.11
C ALA A 111 -13.67 1.60 5.75
N GLY A 112 -14.64 1.72 4.84
CA GLY A 112 -15.11 3.01 4.35
C GLY A 112 -16.64 3.08 4.31
N ILE A 113 -17.18 4.27 4.54
CA ILE A 113 -18.61 4.58 4.41
C ILE A 113 -18.75 5.73 3.42
N ASP A 114 -19.59 5.53 2.41
CA ASP A 114 -19.95 6.55 1.43
C ASP A 114 -21.41 6.94 1.63
N LEU A 115 -21.65 8.21 1.83
CA LEU A 115 -22.99 8.80 1.97
C LEU A 115 -23.19 9.91 0.93
N SER A 116 -24.28 9.83 0.18
CA SER A 116 -24.70 10.89 -0.73
C SER A 116 -26.14 11.29 -0.41
N VAL A 117 -26.39 12.58 -0.29
CA VAL A 117 -27.71 13.11 0.06
C VAL A 117 -28.08 14.30 -0.81
N LEU A 118 -29.41 14.64 -0.81
CA LEU A 118 -29.97 15.80 -1.49
C LEU A 118 -29.65 15.84 -2.99
N LYS A 119 -29.96 14.75 -3.71
CA LYS A 119 -29.65 14.58 -5.13
C LYS A 119 -28.15 14.75 -5.41
N SER A 120 -27.32 14.13 -4.55
CA SER A 120 -25.86 14.19 -4.58
C SER A 120 -25.29 15.62 -4.47
N ALA A 121 -26.05 16.53 -3.84
CA ALA A 121 -25.54 17.86 -3.52
C ALA A 121 -24.49 17.82 -2.41
N ILE A 122 -24.57 16.83 -1.51
CA ILE A 122 -23.58 16.58 -0.46
C ILE A 122 -23.14 15.12 -0.56
N ASN A 123 -21.83 14.92 -0.70
CA ASN A 123 -21.20 13.62 -0.72
C ASN A 123 -20.14 13.57 0.40
N LEU A 124 -20.24 12.59 1.29
CA LEU A 124 -19.34 12.36 2.40
C LEU A 124 -18.75 10.95 2.25
N SER A 125 -17.44 10.86 2.31
CA SER A 125 -16.72 9.58 2.42
C SER A 125 -15.86 9.62 3.67
N ILE A 126 -15.95 8.58 4.48
CA ILE A 126 -15.13 8.38 5.67
C ILE A 126 -14.45 7.04 5.51
N ASP A 127 -13.12 7.04 5.52
CA ASP A 127 -12.29 5.85 5.36
C ASP A 127 -11.38 5.69 6.59
N TYR A 128 -11.44 4.54 7.21
CA TYR A 128 -10.48 4.09 8.22
C TYR A 128 -9.53 3.08 7.59
N TYR A 129 -8.24 3.27 7.78
CA TYR A 129 -7.24 2.31 7.35
C TYR A 129 -6.31 1.89 8.50
N TYR A 130 -5.90 0.64 8.45
CA TYR A 130 -4.86 0.07 9.30
C TYR A 130 -3.91 -0.76 8.42
N ARG A 131 -2.63 -0.42 8.44
CA ARG A 131 -1.58 -1.11 7.71
C ARG A 131 -0.52 -1.59 8.68
N ARG A 132 -0.14 -2.86 8.57
CA ARG A 132 0.92 -3.45 9.36
C ARG A 132 1.98 -4.03 8.45
N GLY A 133 3.16 -3.39 8.44
CA GLY A 133 4.39 -3.91 7.87
C GLY A 133 5.01 -4.91 8.82
N SER A 134 5.43 -6.04 8.31
CA SER A 134 6.14 -7.10 9.04
C SER A 134 7.28 -7.64 8.19
N ASP A 135 8.26 -8.28 8.82
CA ASP A 135 9.45 -8.76 8.15
C ASP A 135 10.23 -7.64 7.42
N LEU A 136 10.13 -6.38 7.89
CA LEU A 136 10.85 -5.27 7.29
C LEU A 136 12.34 -5.44 7.50
N ILE A 137 13.11 -5.14 6.45
CA ILE A 137 14.56 -5.27 6.47
C ILE A 137 15.16 -4.11 7.25
N GLY A 138 16.07 -4.42 8.15
CA GLY A 138 16.86 -3.48 8.89
C GLY A 138 18.25 -4.04 9.15
N TYR A 139 19.19 -3.17 9.50
CA TYR A 139 20.55 -3.55 9.82
C TYR A 139 20.67 -3.79 11.33
N LYS A 140 21.25 -4.93 11.69
CA LYS A 140 21.63 -5.26 13.06
C LYS A 140 23.14 -5.13 13.20
N ASP A 141 23.58 -4.39 14.20
CA ASP A 141 25.00 -4.30 14.54
C ASP A 141 25.52 -5.65 15.05
N LEU A 142 26.67 -6.04 14.60
CA LEU A 142 27.36 -7.25 15.00
C LEU A 142 28.62 -6.91 15.82
N PRO A 143 29.01 -7.77 16.78
CA PRO A 143 30.30 -7.68 17.40
C PRO A 143 31.41 -7.78 16.34
N LEU A 144 32.42 -6.92 16.43
CA LEU A 144 33.49 -6.81 15.46
C LEU A 144 34.35 -8.08 15.34
N GLU A 145 34.29 -8.94 16.34
CA GLU A 145 34.98 -10.26 16.33
C GLU A 145 34.47 -11.15 15.20
N ASN A 146 33.24 -10.89 14.68
CA ASN A 146 32.69 -11.63 13.54
C ASN A 146 33.27 -11.17 12.18
N GLY A 147 34.11 -10.14 12.15
CA GLY A 147 34.64 -9.56 10.93
C GLY A 147 33.69 -8.67 10.14
N PHE A 148 32.51 -8.40 10.67
CA PHE A 148 31.50 -7.54 10.07
C PHE A 148 30.92 -6.58 11.09
N SER A 149 30.64 -5.35 10.66
CA SER A 149 29.99 -4.35 11.52
C SER A 149 28.48 -4.50 11.61
N SER A 150 27.83 -5.03 10.56
CA SER A 150 26.38 -5.14 10.49
C SER A 150 25.90 -6.33 9.65
N GLN A 151 24.64 -6.68 9.80
CA GLN A 151 23.95 -7.68 8.98
C GLN A 151 22.53 -7.20 8.68
N ALA A 152 22.11 -7.32 7.42
CA ALA A 152 20.74 -7.09 7.02
C ALA A 152 19.86 -8.28 7.44
N ILE A 153 18.78 -8.02 8.21
CA ILE A 153 17.86 -9.04 8.68
C ILE A 153 16.41 -8.54 8.62
N ASN A 154 15.45 -9.47 8.46
CA ASN A 154 14.02 -9.16 8.53
C ASN A 154 13.53 -9.24 9.98
N TRP A 155 13.53 -8.12 10.69
CA TRP A 155 13.18 -8.09 12.11
C TRP A 155 12.26 -6.95 12.51
N ALA A 156 12.17 -5.90 11.68
CA ALA A 156 11.41 -4.73 12.04
C ALA A 156 9.93 -4.89 11.66
N SER A 157 9.08 -4.19 12.37
CA SER A 157 7.65 -4.04 12.08
C SER A 157 7.24 -2.59 12.20
N MET A 158 6.25 -2.19 11.39
CA MET A 158 5.70 -0.84 11.39
C MET A 158 4.19 -0.89 11.31
N GLU A 159 3.52 -0.05 12.07
CA GLU A 159 2.07 0.10 12.02
C GLU A 159 1.71 1.52 11.62
N ASN A 160 0.75 1.64 10.72
CA ASN A 160 0.19 2.92 10.29
C ASN A 160 -1.33 2.80 10.27
N LYS A 161 -2.01 3.73 10.92
CA LYS A 161 -3.47 3.79 10.99
C LYS A 161 -3.94 5.24 10.91
N GLY A 162 -5.09 5.43 10.30
CA GLY A 162 -5.64 6.78 10.17
C GLY A 162 -7.11 6.76 9.75
N VAL A 163 -7.69 7.94 9.80
CA VAL A 163 -9.03 8.23 9.31
C VAL A 163 -8.91 9.34 8.27
N GLU A 164 -9.53 9.12 7.13
CA GLU A 164 -9.65 10.10 6.06
C GLU A 164 -11.11 10.49 5.91
N ILE A 165 -11.39 11.79 5.86
CA ILE A 165 -12.74 12.33 5.67
C ILE A 165 -12.72 13.21 4.43
N ASN A 166 -13.55 12.88 3.45
CA ASN A 166 -13.75 13.67 2.24
C ASN A 166 -15.19 14.17 2.20
N LEU A 167 -15.36 15.48 2.17
CA LEU A 167 -16.67 16.16 2.04
C LEU A 167 -16.68 16.98 0.75
N GLN A 168 -17.60 16.65 -0.14
CA GLN A 168 -17.84 17.39 -1.36
C GLN A 168 -19.25 17.95 -1.36
N THR A 169 -19.39 19.25 -1.60
CA THR A 169 -20.67 19.93 -1.66
C THR A 169 -20.84 20.66 -2.99
N ARG A 170 -22.05 20.61 -3.54
CA ARG A 170 -22.44 21.36 -4.75
C ARG A 170 -23.43 22.46 -4.35
N ASN A 171 -22.92 23.66 -4.09
CA ASN A 171 -23.69 24.75 -3.51
C ASN A 171 -24.45 25.59 -4.56
N ILE A 172 -23.93 25.66 -5.80
CA ILE A 172 -24.50 26.50 -6.87
C ILE A 172 -24.50 25.68 -8.17
N THR A 173 -25.69 25.58 -8.77
CA THR A 173 -25.84 25.11 -10.15
C THR A 173 -26.12 26.34 -11.02
N CYS A 174 -25.20 26.66 -11.92
CA CYS A 174 -25.41 27.79 -12.84
C CYS A 174 -26.49 27.43 -13.86
N LEU A 175 -27.61 28.13 -13.80
CA LEU A 175 -28.71 28.01 -14.77
C LEU A 175 -28.53 28.89 -16.03
N LEU A 176 -27.38 29.56 -16.15
CA LEU A 176 -27.11 30.55 -17.23
C LEU A 176 -26.52 29.91 -18.50
N TYR A 177 -27.02 28.78 -18.95
CA TYR A 177 -26.45 28.14 -20.15
C TYR A 177 -27.41 28.03 -21.33
N THR A 178 -28.44 28.84 -21.47
CA THR A 178 -29.40 28.71 -22.58
C THR A 178 -29.98 30.02 -23.07
N SER A 179 -29.17 31.05 -23.27
CA SER A 179 -29.58 32.06 -24.26
C SER A 179 -28.66 31.91 -25.46
N PRO A 180 -29.18 31.48 -26.64
CA PRO A 180 -28.39 31.49 -27.87
C PRO A 180 -27.95 32.92 -28.14
N SER A 181 -26.68 33.09 -28.47
CA SER A 181 -26.13 34.37 -28.87
C SER A 181 -26.91 34.87 -30.06
N PRO A 182 -27.29 36.18 -30.13
CA PRO A 182 -27.93 36.75 -31.29
C PRO A 182 -27.12 36.65 -32.59
N ARG A 183 -25.87 36.14 -32.52
CA ARG A 183 -24.95 35.96 -33.64
C ARG A 183 -24.88 34.52 -34.15
N ASP A 184 -25.58 33.56 -33.52
CA ASP A 184 -25.59 32.19 -34.04
C ASP A 184 -26.51 32.13 -35.28
N PRO A 185 -25.98 31.85 -36.48
CA PRO A 185 -26.81 31.70 -37.67
C PRO A 185 -27.67 30.44 -37.52
N LYS A 186 -28.91 30.55 -37.96
CA LYS A 186 -29.83 29.41 -38.07
C LYS A 186 -29.35 28.41 -39.10
#